data_c6891423cf171506463a9f0b79ec203f
#
_entry.id   c6891423cf171506463a9f0b79ec203f
#
_cell.length_a   1.000
_cell.length_b   1.000
_cell.length_c   1.000
_cell.angle_alpha   90.00
_cell.angle_beta   90.00
_cell.angle_gamma   90.00
#
_symmetry.space_group_name_H-M   'P 1'
#
loop_
_entity.id
_entity.type
_entity.pdbx_description
1 polymer ?
#
loop_
_entity_poly.entity_id
_entity_poly.type
_entity_poly.pdbx_seq_one_letter_code
_entity_poly.pdbx_strand_id
1 'polypeptide(L)'
;MTPGSAGAAAVALGNEDADLERRFGGLRRLYGDRGYAQVRAAHVVVVGLGGVGSWTAEALARSGVDALTLVDLDQVAESNVNRQVQALGSTLGMAKTDALAARIADIHPGCEVAAVEEFVDESNWPGLLARRADVVIDACDDVRAKAVLAAWARAGGTPLVSVGAAGGKRAAERVEVADLADVTHDPMLAALRQRLRKQHGAPRSGPLGVCCVFSREPVAMPAGDACDVDGSLNCHGYGSSVAVTATFGMVAAAQAIELVAFPGAKGGHRGRL
;
A
#
# COMPACT_ATOMS: atom_id res chain seq x y z
N MET A 1 -25.20 -46.97 -13.83
CA MET A 1 -25.70 -45.62 -13.47
C MET A 1 -24.51 -44.78 -13.06
N THR A 2 -24.01 -43.95 -13.96
CA THR A 2 -22.92 -43.00 -13.74
C THR A 2 -23.53 -41.64 -13.35
N PRO A 3 -23.07 -40.98 -12.27
CA PRO A 3 -23.55 -39.64 -11.97
C PRO A 3 -22.87 -38.61 -12.90
N GLY A 4 -23.71 -37.84 -13.57
CA GLY A 4 -23.28 -36.78 -14.46
C GLY A 4 -22.58 -35.64 -13.70
N SER A 5 -21.43 -35.23 -14.21
CA SER A 5 -20.70 -34.04 -13.78
C SER A 5 -21.46 -32.79 -14.25
N ALA A 6 -22.10 -32.09 -13.31
CA ALA A 6 -22.56 -30.74 -13.56
C ALA A 6 -21.34 -29.81 -13.55
N GLY A 7 -20.79 -29.55 -14.71
CA GLY A 7 -19.79 -28.51 -14.88
C GLY A 7 -20.46 -27.17 -14.64
N ALA A 8 -20.08 -26.47 -13.57
CA ALA A 8 -20.39 -25.06 -13.39
C ALA A 8 -19.65 -24.28 -14.48
N ALA A 9 -20.38 -23.82 -15.49
CA ALA A 9 -19.84 -22.86 -16.46
C ALA A 9 -19.54 -21.56 -15.73
N ALA A 10 -18.26 -21.24 -15.57
CA ALA A 10 -17.84 -19.90 -15.19
C ALA A 10 -18.29 -18.95 -16.29
N VAL A 11 -19.29 -18.13 -16.02
CA VAL A 11 -19.68 -17.01 -16.87
C VAL A 11 -18.54 -16.01 -16.79
N ALA A 12 -17.63 -16.04 -17.75
CA ALA A 12 -16.73 -14.93 -18.02
C ALA A 12 -17.60 -13.78 -18.51
N LEU A 13 -17.98 -12.88 -17.62
CA LEU A 13 -18.54 -11.61 -18.01
C LEU A 13 -17.45 -10.88 -18.78
N GLY A 14 -17.69 -10.62 -20.07
CA GLY A 14 -16.77 -9.89 -20.92
C GLY A 14 -16.47 -8.53 -20.28
N ASN A 15 -15.20 -8.16 -20.24
CA ASN A 15 -14.70 -6.94 -19.59
C ASN A 15 -15.23 -5.64 -20.20
N GLU A 16 -15.90 -5.71 -21.36
CA GLU A 16 -16.38 -4.53 -22.12
C GLU A 16 -17.68 -3.92 -21.58
N ASP A 17 -18.41 -4.60 -20.70
CA ASP A 17 -19.73 -4.16 -20.21
C ASP A 17 -19.73 -3.67 -18.74
N ALA A 18 -18.57 -3.41 -18.14
CA ALA A 18 -18.53 -2.94 -16.76
C ALA A 18 -19.03 -1.50 -16.63
N ASP A 19 -20.16 -1.30 -15.99
CA ASP A 19 -20.67 0.03 -15.65
C ASP A 19 -19.86 0.64 -14.50
N LEU A 20 -18.85 1.43 -14.86
CA LEU A 20 -17.92 2.04 -13.90
C LEU A 20 -18.62 3.08 -13.01
N GLU A 21 -19.67 3.75 -13.50
CA GLU A 21 -20.42 4.69 -12.66
C GLU A 21 -21.24 3.94 -11.60
N ARG A 22 -21.81 2.78 -11.91
CA ARG A 22 -22.43 1.92 -10.90
C ARG A 22 -21.44 1.37 -9.89
N ARG A 23 -20.21 1.03 -10.35
CA ARG A 23 -19.17 0.50 -9.46
C ARG A 23 -18.65 1.56 -8.50
N PHE A 24 -18.36 2.78 -8.98
CA PHE A 24 -17.57 3.77 -8.26
C PHE A 24 -18.28 5.10 -7.98
N GLY A 25 -19.42 5.38 -8.62
CA GLY A 25 -20.15 6.65 -8.49
C GLY A 25 -20.59 7.00 -7.07
N GLY A 26 -20.63 6.02 -6.16
CA GLY A 26 -20.89 6.28 -4.74
C GLY A 26 -19.87 7.21 -4.09
N LEU A 27 -18.62 7.20 -4.57
CA LEU A 27 -17.56 8.10 -4.09
C LEU A 27 -17.81 9.57 -4.41
N ARG A 28 -18.59 9.89 -5.44
CA ARG A 28 -18.98 11.26 -5.79
C ARG A 28 -19.70 11.98 -4.62
N ARG A 29 -20.47 11.23 -3.83
CA ARG A 29 -21.17 11.79 -2.66
C ARG A 29 -20.23 12.13 -1.52
N LEU A 30 -19.06 11.48 -1.44
CA LEU A 30 -18.04 11.72 -0.40
C LEU A 30 -17.07 12.83 -0.80
N TYR A 31 -16.61 12.82 -2.06
CA TYR A 31 -15.53 13.69 -2.54
C TYR A 31 -16.01 14.83 -3.44
N GLY A 32 -17.31 14.90 -3.75
CA GLY A 32 -17.87 15.81 -4.74
C GLY A 32 -17.46 15.45 -6.18
N ASP A 33 -18.04 16.14 -7.16
CA ASP A 33 -17.74 15.86 -8.58
C ASP A 33 -16.26 16.05 -8.92
N ARG A 34 -15.66 17.12 -8.42
CA ARG A 34 -14.24 17.43 -8.67
C ARG A 34 -13.32 16.41 -8.04
N GLY A 35 -13.51 16.09 -6.75
CA GLY A 35 -12.67 15.11 -6.05
C GLY A 35 -12.80 13.72 -6.66
N TYR A 36 -14.03 13.31 -7.00
CA TYR A 36 -14.28 12.06 -7.69
C TYR A 36 -13.55 11.98 -9.05
N ALA A 37 -13.66 13.04 -9.87
CA ALA A 37 -12.96 13.10 -11.16
C ALA A 37 -11.42 13.02 -10.99
N GLN A 38 -10.88 13.65 -9.96
CA GLN A 38 -9.45 13.57 -9.65
C GLN A 38 -9.03 12.16 -9.23
N VAL A 39 -9.81 11.48 -8.38
CA VAL A 39 -9.54 10.09 -7.98
C VAL A 39 -9.58 9.16 -9.19
N ARG A 40 -10.58 9.36 -10.08
CA ARG A 40 -10.71 8.57 -11.30
C ARG A 40 -9.53 8.75 -12.25
N ALA A 41 -9.00 9.94 -12.40
CA ALA A 41 -7.89 10.23 -13.32
C ALA A 41 -6.50 9.99 -12.71
N ALA A 42 -6.43 9.57 -11.45
CA ALA A 42 -5.17 9.46 -10.72
C ALA A 42 -4.30 8.29 -11.17
N HIS A 43 -2.99 8.50 -11.09
CA HIS A 43 -1.97 7.46 -11.15
C HIS A 43 -1.33 7.29 -9.76
N VAL A 44 -1.56 6.15 -9.13
CA VAL A 44 -1.01 5.83 -7.81
C VAL A 44 0.01 4.69 -7.93
N VAL A 45 1.15 4.88 -7.29
CA VAL A 45 2.22 3.87 -7.23
C VAL A 45 2.19 3.20 -5.86
N VAL A 46 2.21 1.87 -5.83
CA VAL A 46 2.30 1.09 -4.60
C VAL A 46 3.58 0.28 -4.63
N VAL A 47 4.50 0.58 -3.71
CA VAL A 47 5.79 -0.11 -3.56
C VAL A 47 5.72 -1.06 -2.37
N GLY A 48 5.96 -2.34 -2.62
CA GLY A 48 5.79 -3.42 -1.66
C GLY A 48 4.35 -3.94 -1.61
N LEU A 49 4.14 -5.19 -2.08
CA LEU A 49 2.82 -5.83 -2.19
C LEU A 49 2.63 -6.94 -1.14
N GLY A 50 3.21 -6.72 0.04
CA GLY A 50 3.04 -7.56 1.21
C GLY A 50 1.65 -7.42 1.86
N GLY A 51 1.58 -7.71 3.17
CA GLY A 51 0.33 -7.67 3.94
C GLY A 51 -0.36 -6.31 4.00
N VAL A 52 0.38 -5.21 3.79
CA VAL A 52 -0.16 -3.85 3.75
C VAL A 52 -0.45 -3.41 2.32
N GLY A 53 0.57 -3.45 1.44
CA GLY A 53 0.46 -2.90 0.08
C GLY A 53 -0.54 -3.64 -0.78
N SER A 54 -0.74 -4.94 -0.59
CA SER A 54 -1.75 -5.69 -1.33
C SER A 54 -3.18 -5.21 -1.03
N TRP A 55 -3.51 -4.95 0.22
CA TRP A 55 -4.79 -4.36 0.61
C TRP A 55 -4.91 -2.90 0.20
N THR A 56 -3.79 -2.18 0.16
CA THR A 56 -3.76 -0.82 -0.39
C THR A 56 -4.15 -0.80 -1.86
N ALA A 57 -3.53 -1.65 -2.68
CA ALA A 57 -3.84 -1.78 -4.11
C ALA A 57 -5.30 -2.20 -4.36
N GLU A 58 -5.81 -3.18 -3.57
CA GLU A 58 -7.22 -3.58 -3.59
C GLU A 58 -8.16 -2.39 -3.30
N ALA A 59 -7.87 -1.62 -2.25
CA ALA A 59 -8.70 -0.48 -1.84
C ALA A 59 -8.70 0.63 -2.90
N LEU A 60 -7.56 0.92 -3.53
CA LEU A 60 -7.45 1.89 -4.61
C LEU A 60 -8.25 1.47 -5.84
N ALA A 61 -8.13 0.20 -6.25
CA ALA A 61 -8.91 -0.35 -7.36
C ALA A 61 -10.42 -0.27 -7.09
N ARG A 62 -10.87 -0.62 -5.87
CA ARG A 62 -12.27 -0.50 -5.43
C ARG A 62 -12.75 0.94 -5.29
N SER A 63 -11.82 1.88 -5.20
CA SER A 63 -12.12 3.31 -5.21
C SER A 63 -12.09 3.92 -6.62
N GLY A 64 -11.91 3.09 -7.63
CA GLY A 64 -11.98 3.49 -9.03
C GLY A 64 -10.79 4.31 -9.51
N VAL A 65 -9.62 4.16 -8.92
CA VAL A 65 -8.36 4.76 -9.42
C VAL A 65 -8.04 4.14 -10.78
N ASP A 66 -7.90 4.97 -11.82
CA ASP A 66 -7.77 4.48 -13.20
C ASP A 66 -6.37 3.94 -13.54
N ALA A 67 -5.34 4.27 -12.74
CA ALA A 67 -4.01 3.76 -13.02
C ALA A 67 -3.22 3.42 -11.77
N LEU A 68 -2.63 2.25 -11.76
CA LEU A 68 -1.79 1.73 -10.69
C LEU A 68 -0.45 1.24 -11.25
N THR A 69 0.66 1.63 -10.61
CA THR A 69 1.95 0.96 -10.77
C THR A 69 2.20 0.13 -9.51
N LEU A 70 2.38 -1.16 -9.69
CA LEU A 70 2.62 -2.14 -8.63
C LEU A 70 4.07 -2.58 -8.66
N VAL A 71 4.83 -2.34 -7.60
CA VAL A 71 6.27 -2.63 -7.54
C VAL A 71 6.55 -3.64 -6.44
N ASP A 72 6.98 -4.85 -6.80
CA ASP A 72 7.41 -5.92 -5.87
C ASP A 72 8.14 -7.01 -6.67
N LEU A 73 9.25 -7.54 -6.18
CA LEU A 73 9.99 -8.61 -6.87
C LEU A 73 9.57 -10.01 -6.43
N ASP A 74 8.87 -10.13 -5.33
CA ASP A 74 8.55 -11.43 -4.73
C ASP A 74 7.44 -12.18 -5.47
N GLN A 75 7.42 -13.49 -5.24
CA GLN A 75 6.34 -14.39 -5.60
C GLN A 75 5.38 -14.62 -4.42
N VAL A 76 4.17 -15.03 -4.73
CA VAL A 76 3.17 -15.43 -3.73
C VAL A 76 3.60 -16.74 -3.09
N ALA A 77 3.81 -16.72 -1.78
CA ALA A 77 4.15 -17.89 -0.97
C ALA A 77 2.98 -18.31 -0.08
N GLU A 78 2.94 -19.60 0.30
CA GLU A 78 1.91 -20.14 1.19
C GLU A 78 1.85 -19.40 2.54
N SER A 79 3.00 -18.99 3.08
CA SER A 79 3.10 -18.18 4.29
C SER A 79 2.50 -16.78 4.17
N ASN A 80 2.10 -16.35 2.98
CA ASN A 80 1.46 -15.06 2.75
C ASN A 80 -0.08 -15.11 2.89
N VAL A 81 -0.69 -16.32 2.82
CA VAL A 81 -2.15 -16.53 2.77
C VAL A 81 -2.87 -15.90 3.97
N ASN A 82 -2.23 -15.84 5.12
CA ASN A 82 -2.82 -15.30 6.35
C ASN A 82 -3.00 -13.78 6.36
N ARG A 83 -2.41 -13.04 5.37
CA ARG A 83 -2.43 -11.57 5.43
C ARG A 83 -2.38 -10.82 4.09
N GLN A 84 -2.08 -11.46 2.97
CA GLN A 84 -2.00 -10.82 1.65
C GLN A 84 -3.23 -11.19 0.82
N VAL A 85 -3.92 -10.18 0.26
CA VAL A 85 -5.22 -10.39 -0.42
C VAL A 85 -5.13 -11.23 -1.70
N GLN A 86 -4.00 -11.16 -2.40
CA GLN A 86 -3.73 -11.92 -3.61
C GLN A 86 -3.25 -13.35 -3.33
N ALA A 87 -2.87 -13.66 -2.08
CA ALA A 87 -2.33 -14.98 -1.74
C ALA A 87 -3.46 -15.99 -1.52
N LEU A 88 -3.70 -16.78 -2.53
CA LEU A 88 -4.69 -17.87 -2.60
C LEU A 88 -4.00 -19.13 -3.08
N GLY A 89 -4.60 -20.30 -2.84
CA GLY A 89 -4.08 -21.58 -3.36
C GLY A 89 -3.85 -21.57 -4.87
N SER A 90 -4.70 -20.84 -5.62
CA SER A 90 -4.60 -20.72 -7.08
C SER A 90 -3.52 -19.75 -7.57
N THR A 91 -2.95 -18.91 -6.70
CA THR A 91 -1.95 -17.90 -7.07
C THR A 91 -0.56 -18.19 -6.51
N LEU A 92 -0.39 -19.30 -5.77
CA LEU A 92 0.93 -19.69 -5.25
C LEU A 92 1.95 -19.83 -6.37
N GLY A 93 3.12 -19.22 -6.19
CA GLY A 93 4.21 -19.19 -7.15
C GLY A 93 4.09 -18.14 -8.25
N MET A 94 2.97 -17.42 -8.35
CA MET A 94 2.85 -16.29 -9.27
C MET A 94 3.63 -15.08 -8.73
N ALA A 95 4.10 -14.20 -9.61
CA ALA A 95 4.58 -12.89 -9.19
C ALA A 95 3.45 -12.14 -8.44
N LYS A 96 3.77 -11.47 -7.33
CA LYS A 96 2.77 -10.72 -6.56
C LYS A 96 2.11 -9.63 -7.38
N THR A 97 2.88 -8.99 -8.25
CA THR A 97 2.40 -7.97 -9.19
C THR A 97 1.35 -8.52 -10.14
N ASP A 98 1.58 -9.69 -10.74
CA ASP A 98 0.66 -10.32 -11.68
C ASP A 98 -0.61 -10.82 -11.00
N ALA A 99 -0.47 -11.44 -9.83
CA ALA A 99 -1.62 -11.92 -9.04
C ALA A 99 -2.56 -10.76 -8.64
N LEU A 100 -1.98 -9.59 -8.28
CA LEU A 100 -2.77 -8.39 -8.00
C LEU A 100 -3.33 -7.75 -9.26
N ALA A 101 -2.58 -7.69 -10.37
CA ALA A 101 -3.06 -7.14 -11.63
C ALA A 101 -4.29 -7.90 -12.14
N ALA A 102 -4.27 -9.24 -12.10
CA ALA A 102 -5.41 -10.08 -12.44
C ALA A 102 -6.64 -9.78 -11.55
N ARG A 103 -6.42 -9.62 -10.25
CA ARG A 103 -7.48 -9.28 -9.31
C ARG A 103 -8.06 -7.88 -9.53
N ILE A 104 -7.21 -6.90 -9.83
CA ILE A 104 -7.61 -5.52 -10.15
C ILE A 104 -8.43 -5.50 -11.44
N ALA A 105 -8.06 -6.25 -12.46
CA ALA A 105 -8.80 -6.36 -13.72
C ALA A 105 -10.25 -6.85 -13.51
N ASP A 106 -10.50 -7.73 -12.55
CA ASP A 106 -11.86 -8.17 -12.21
C ASP A 106 -12.66 -7.08 -11.44
N ILE A 107 -12.00 -6.33 -10.55
CA ILE A 107 -12.63 -5.25 -9.78
C ILE A 107 -12.89 -4.02 -10.66
N HIS A 108 -11.90 -3.62 -11.44
CA HIS A 108 -11.87 -2.41 -12.24
C HIS A 108 -11.25 -2.69 -13.62
N PRO A 109 -12.03 -3.24 -14.59
CA PRO A 109 -11.53 -3.61 -15.92
C PRO A 109 -10.88 -2.48 -16.71
N GLY A 110 -11.26 -1.22 -16.41
CA GLY A 110 -10.67 -0.03 -17.04
C GLY A 110 -9.38 0.48 -16.37
N CYS A 111 -8.91 -0.15 -15.29
CA CYS A 111 -7.70 0.28 -14.61
C CYS A 111 -6.45 -0.12 -15.40
N GLU A 112 -5.60 0.85 -15.72
CA GLU A 112 -4.29 0.59 -16.31
C GLU A 112 -3.31 0.15 -15.20
N VAL A 113 -2.89 -1.13 -15.23
CA VAL A 113 -1.97 -1.67 -14.23
C VAL A 113 -0.61 -1.91 -14.86
N ALA A 114 0.42 -1.23 -14.35
CA ALA A 114 1.82 -1.52 -14.65
C ALA A 114 2.40 -2.42 -13.55
N ALA A 115 2.69 -3.67 -13.89
CA ALA A 115 3.37 -4.63 -13.02
C ALA A 115 4.89 -4.47 -13.19
N VAL A 116 5.60 -4.21 -12.09
CA VAL A 116 7.05 -3.98 -12.07
C VAL A 116 7.68 -4.95 -11.07
N GLU A 117 8.31 -6.00 -11.59
CA GLU A 117 9.00 -7.03 -10.80
C GLU A 117 10.42 -6.60 -10.45
N GLU A 118 10.54 -5.59 -9.57
CA GLU A 118 11.81 -5.00 -9.15
C GLU A 118 11.76 -4.59 -7.68
N PHE A 119 12.93 -4.52 -7.04
CA PHE A 119 13.10 -3.78 -5.80
C PHE A 119 13.47 -2.33 -6.09
N VAL A 120 12.99 -1.40 -5.25
CA VAL A 120 13.37 0.00 -5.37
C VAL A 120 14.72 0.24 -4.71
N ASP A 121 15.63 0.87 -5.43
CA ASP A 121 16.91 1.37 -4.91
C ASP A 121 17.32 2.72 -5.55
N GLU A 122 18.49 3.24 -5.15
CA GLU A 122 19.01 4.51 -5.65
C GLU A 122 19.37 4.47 -7.15
N SER A 123 19.61 3.28 -7.71
CA SER A 123 20.05 3.14 -9.12
C SER A 123 18.89 3.09 -10.10
N ASN A 124 17.72 2.62 -9.65
CA ASN A 124 16.57 2.40 -10.53
C ASN A 124 15.40 3.39 -10.30
N TRP A 125 15.29 4.01 -9.12
CA TRP A 125 14.23 4.97 -8.84
C TRP A 125 14.63 6.41 -9.24
N PRO A 126 13.79 7.20 -9.92
CA PRO A 126 12.40 6.92 -10.33
C PRO A 126 12.26 6.29 -11.73
N GLY A 127 13.31 5.73 -12.31
CA GLY A 127 13.32 5.15 -13.65
C GLY A 127 12.31 4.02 -13.88
N LEU A 128 11.81 3.40 -12.80
CA LEU A 128 10.76 2.38 -12.86
C LEU A 128 9.38 2.94 -13.25
N LEU A 129 9.21 4.27 -13.21
CA LEU A 129 7.93 4.92 -13.50
C LEU A 129 7.82 5.26 -14.98
N ALA A 130 6.88 4.64 -15.69
CA ALA A 130 6.57 4.97 -17.08
C ALA A 130 5.94 6.37 -17.23
N ARG A 131 5.33 6.88 -16.20
CA ARG A 131 4.68 8.20 -16.16
C ARG A 131 4.74 8.81 -14.75
N ARG A 132 4.45 10.10 -14.64
CA ARG A 132 4.42 10.80 -13.35
C ARG A 132 3.36 10.18 -12.43
N ALA A 133 3.73 9.96 -11.16
CA ALA A 133 2.81 9.57 -10.10
C ALA A 133 2.14 10.80 -9.47
N ASP A 134 0.85 10.71 -9.17
CA ASP A 134 0.13 11.70 -8.37
C ASP A 134 0.34 11.45 -6.88
N VAL A 135 0.46 10.19 -6.46
CA VAL A 135 0.80 9.76 -5.09
C VAL A 135 1.63 8.49 -5.16
N VAL A 136 2.61 8.38 -4.28
CA VAL A 136 3.35 7.13 -4.03
C VAL A 136 3.01 6.60 -2.64
N ILE A 137 2.74 5.30 -2.54
CA ILE A 137 2.55 4.59 -1.28
C ILE A 137 3.72 3.65 -1.09
N ASP A 138 4.46 3.87 -0.03
CA ASP A 138 5.60 3.06 0.38
C ASP A 138 5.17 2.09 1.47
N ALA A 139 4.89 0.85 1.09
CA ALA A 139 4.53 -0.27 1.96
C ALA A 139 5.63 -1.35 2.02
N CYS A 140 6.85 -1.03 1.56
CA CYS A 140 7.99 -1.92 1.66
C CYS A 140 8.56 -1.98 3.09
N ASP A 141 9.36 -2.97 3.40
CA ASP A 141 9.98 -3.20 4.71
C ASP A 141 11.49 -2.83 4.76
N ASP A 142 12.07 -2.43 3.62
CA ASP A 142 13.45 -1.95 3.55
C ASP A 142 13.54 -0.43 3.81
N VAL A 143 14.21 -0.06 4.88
CA VAL A 143 14.46 1.35 5.24
C VAL A 143 15.30 2.09 4.20
N ARG A 144 16.12 1.40 3.39
CA ARG A 144 16.91 2.03 2.32
C ARG A 144 15.98 2.46 1.19
N ALA A 145 15.15 1.57 0.70
CA ALA A 145 14.14 1.86 -0.30
C ALA A 145 13.20 2.98 0.17
N LYS A 146 12.70 2.90 1.42
CA LYS A 146 11.91 3.99 2.04
C LYS A 146 12.61 5.34 1.99
N ALA A 147 13.91 5.38 2.27
CA ALA A 147 14.66 6.64 2.25
C ALA A 147 14.81 7.20 0.83
N VAL A 148 15.03 6.35 -0.18
CA VAL A 148 15.07 6.74 -1.60
C VAL A 148 13.73 7.36 -2.01
N LEU A 149 12.63 6.66 -1.76
CA LEU A 149 11.28 7.13 -2.06
C LEU A 149 10.97 8.47 -1.37
N ALA A 150 11.27 8.56 -0.08
CA ALA A 150 10.98 9.76 0.71
C ALA A 150 11.87 10.96 0.31
N ALA A 151 13.14 10.73 0.01
CA ALA A 151 14.05 11.79 -0.45
C ALA A 151 13.60 12.34 -1.82
N TRP A 152 13.27 11.45 -2.76
CA TRP A 152 12.78 11.79 -4.08
C TRP A 152 11.44 12.55 -3.99
N ALA A 153 10.48 12.03 -3.24
CA ALA A 153 9.17 12.64 -3.07
C ALA A 153 9.26 14.06 -2.52
N ARG A 154 10.10 14.26 -1.49
CA ARG A 154 10.33 15.58 -0.89
C ARG A 154 10.99 16.55 -1.85
N ALA A 155 11.96 16.11 -2.64
CA ALA A 155 12.65 16.96 -3.63
C ALA A 155 11.73 17.34 -4.80
N GLY A 156 10.89 16.43 -5.27
CA GLY A 156 9.99 16.62 -6.40
C GLY A 156 8.60 17.17 -6.04
N GLY A 157 8.26 17.25 -4.74
CA GLY A 157 6.93 17.66 -4.29
C GLY A 157 5.82 16.64 -4.59
N THR A 158 6.16 15.39 -4.90
CA THR A 158 5.19 14.32 -5.08
C THR A 158 4.70 13.84 -3.71
N PRO A 159 3.38 13.76 -3.45
CA PRO A 159 2.87 13.23 -2.21
C PRO A 159 3.32 11.78 -1.96
N LEU A 160 3.74 11.49 -0.73
CA LEU A 160 4.16 10.16 -0.30
C LEU A 160 3.43 9.76 0.98
N VAL A 161 2.87 8.55 0.99
CA VAL A 161 2.37 7.89 2.19
C VAL A 161 3.32 6.72 2.51
N SER A 162 4.09 6.84 3.59
CA SER A 162 5.01 5.78 4.04
C SER A 162 4.41 5.01 5.20
N VAL A 163 4.38 3.68 5.09
CA VAL A 163 3.76 2.82 6.10
C VAL A 163 4.81 2.23 7.02
N GLY A 164 4.56 2.30 8.33
CA GLY A 164 5.38 1.70 9.36
C GLY A 164 5.19 0.19 9.49
N ALA A 165 5.84 -0.39 10.49
CA ALA A 165 5.81 -1.82 10.75
C ALA A 165 4.44 -2.27 11.29
N ALA A 166 3.74 -3.14 10.54
CA ALA A 166 2.48 -3.76 10.95
C ALA A 166 2.68 -5.11 11.68
N GLY A 167 3.86 -5.72 11.57
CA GLY A 167 4.19 -6.97 12.26
C GLY A 167 4.28 -6.82 13.77
N GLY A 168 3.94 -7.89 14.53
CA GLY A 168 3.97 -7.92 15.99
C GLY A 168 2.88 -7.07 16.66
N LYS A 169 1.86 -6.64 15.94
CA LYS A 169 0.74 -5.83 16.44
C LYS A 169 -0.57 -6.62 16.39
N ARG A 170 -1.49 -6.32 17.30
CA ARG A 170 -2.78 -7.00 17.47
C ARG A 170 -3.99 -6.05 17.45
N ALA A 171 -3.78 -4.78 17.83
CA ALA A 171 -4.82 -3.78 17.96
C ALA A 171 -4.97 -2.98 16.67
N ALA A 172 -5.81 -3.46 15.75
CA ALA A 172 -6.05 -2.82 14.46
C ALA A 172 -6.62 -1.39 14.60
N GLU A 173 -7.40 -1.14 15.65
CA GLU A 173 -8.01 0.16 15.95
C GLU A 173 -7.00 1.24 16.39
N ARG A 174 -5.72 0.86 16.63
CA ARG A 174 -4.65 1.79 17.04
C ARG A 174 -3.80 2.29 15.86
N VAL A 175 -4.30 2.18 14.64
CA VAL A 175 -3.65 2.76 13.47
C VAL A 175 -3.83 4.27 13.49
N GLU A 176 -2.72 4.99 13.33
CA GLU A 176 -2.64 6.44 13.37
C GLU A 176 -2.00 6.97 12.08
N VAL A 177 -2.29 8.24 11.79
CA VAL A 177 -1.66 8.99 10.69
C VAL A 177 -0.99 10.24 11.26
N ALA A 178 0.29 10.44 10.92
CA ALA A 178 1.03 11.65 11.32
C ALA A 178 2.14 11.96 10.31
N ASP A 179 2.71 13.19 10.40
CA ASP A 179 3.98 13.48 9.74
C ASP A 179 5.11 12.65 10.37
N LEU A 180 6.08 12.25 9.58
CA LEU A 180 7.23 11.45 10.02
C LEU A 180 7.98 12.10 11.21
N ALA A 181 7.90 13.42 11.36
CA ALA A 181 8.49 14.12 12.51
C ALA A 181 7.87 13.72 13.84
N ASP A 182 6.55 13.42 13.83
CA ASP A 182 5.73 13.17 15.03
C ASP A 182 5.53 11.67 15.33
N VAL A 183 6.00 10.80 14.42
CA VAL A 183 5.91 9.35 14.61
C VAL A 183 6.75 8.88 15.78
N THR A 184 6.15 8.07 16.63
CA THR A 184 6.82 7.42 17.79
C THR A 184 6.47 5.92 17.83
N HIS A 185 7.24 5.12 18.58
CA HIS A 185 7.01 3.68 18.80
C HIS A 185 7.09 2.80 17.52
N ASP A 186 7.63 3.33 16.44
CA ASP A 186 7.90 2.58 15.21
C ASP A 186 9.38 2.66 14.87
N PRO A 187 10.15 1.58 15.08
CA PRO A 187 11.60 1.57 14.84
C PRO A 187 11.96 1.80 13.37
N MET A 188 11.16 1.28 12.43
CA MET A 188 11.41 1.42 11.00
C MET A 188 11.28 2.89 10.56
N LEU A 189 10.20 3.57 10.95
CA LEU A 189 10.01 4.98 10.66
C LEU A 189 10.99 5.88 11.44
N ALA A 190 11.42 5.48 12.63
CA ALA A 190 12.49 6.17 13.36
C ALA A 190 13.83 6.09 12.60
N ALA A 191 14.16 4.91 12.06
CA ALA A 191 15.34 4.70 11.22
C ALA A 191 15.26 5.52 9.90
N LEU A 192 14.09 5.53 9.25
CA LEU A 192 13.83 6.37 8.08
C LEU A 192 14.07 7.85 8.39
N ARG A 193 13.47 8.37 9.45
CA ARG A 193 13.65 9.76 9.89
C ARG A 193 15.12 10.10 10.13
N GLN A 194 15.85 9.22 10.82
CA GLN A 194 17.27 9.41 11.08
C GLN A 194 18.08 9.45 9.77
N ARG A 195 17.77 8.54 8.83
CA ARG A 195 18.47 8.47 7.54
C ARG A 195 18.23 9.72 6.70
N LEU A 196 16.97 10.17 6.59
CA LEU A 196 16.64 11.41 5.88
C LEU A 196 17.39 12.63 6.45
N ARG A 197 17.51 12.72 7.78
CA ARG A 197 18.26 13.80 8.44
C ARG A 197 19.77 13.73 8.21
N LYS A 198 20.32 12.52 8.17
CA LYS A 198 21.78 12.33 8.02
C LYS A 198 22.23 12.44 6.57
N GLN A 199 21.46 11.92 5.63
CA GLN A 199 21.90 11.69 4.24
C GLN A 199 21.18 12.58 3.22
N HIS A 200 19.96 13.04 3.52
CA HIS A 200 19.12 13.77 2.56
C HIS A 200 18.68 15.16 3.03
N GLY A 201 19.42 15.75 3.96
CA GLY A 201 19.23 17.16 4.38
C GLY A 201 17.85 17.46 5.00
N ALA A 202 17.14 16.45 5.54
CA ALA A 202 15.85 16.70 6.16
C ALA A 202 15.97 17.53 7.45
N PRO A 203 15.01 18.44 7.74
CA PRO A 203 15.09 19.33 8.90
C PRO A 203 15.09 18.53 10.22
N ARG A 204 15.80 19.08 11.20
CA ARG A 204 15.85 18.49 12.55
C ARG A 204 14.61 18.80 13.39
N SER A 205 13.93 19.91 13.09
CA SER A 205 12.70 20.38 13.74
C SER A 205 11.64 20.73 12.71
N GLY A 206 10.37 20.63 13.10
CA GLY A 206 9.21 20.86 12.24
C GLY A 206 8.89 19.67 11.31
N PRO A 207 7.85 19.79 10.49
CA PRO A 207 7.37 18.73 9.62
C PRO A 207 8.43 18.28 8.61
N LEU A 208 8.48 16.98 8.34
CA LEU A 208 9.31 16.40 7.29
C LEU A 208 8.59 16.34 5.94
N GLY A 209 7.27 16.50 5.91
CA GLY A 209 6.46 16.43 4.70
C GLY A 209 6.26 14.99 4.19
N VAL A 210 6.38 14.00 5.06
CA VAL A 210 6.12 12.59 4.77
C VAL A 210 4.95 12.13 5.62
N CYS A 211 3.81 11.84 4.99
CA CYS A 211 2.65 11.26 5.66
C CYS A 211 2.95 9.82 6.05
N CYS A 212 2.76 9.46 7.31
CA CYS A 212 3.03 8.11 7.80
C CYS A 212 1.76 7.46 8.36
N VAL A 213 1.57 6.19 8.03
CA VAL A 213 0.57 5.30 8.64
C VAL A 213 1.30 4.35 9.57
N PHE A 214 0.97 4.37 10.86
CA PHE A 214 1.71 3.63 11.88
C PHE A 214 0.82 3.28 13.08
N SER A 215 1.37 2.60 14.07
CA SER A 215 0.69 2.38 15.35
C SER A 215 1.68 2.52 16.50
N ARG A 216 1.25 3.13 17.59
CA ARG A 216 2.03 3.22 18.84
C ARG A 216 1.97 1.97 19.69
N GLU A 217 1.25 0.94 19.25
CA GLU A 217 1.25 -0.32 19.95
C GLU A 217 2.68 -0.90 19.99
N PRO A 218 3.17 -1.30 21.16
CA PRO A 218 4.45 -1.99 21.26
C PRO A 218 4.45 -3.29 20.44
N VAL A 219 5.59 -3.62 19.84
CA VAL A 219 5.76 -4.89 19.13
C VAL A 219 5.70 -6.03 20.12
N ALA A 220 4.74 -6.96 19.95
CA ALA A 220 4.67 -8.17 20.75
C ALA A 220 5.78 -9.12 20.33
N MET A 221 6.67 -9.47 21.28
CA MET A 221 7.68 -10.50 21.05
C MET A 221 7.03 -11.87 20.93
N PRO A 222 7.55 -12.77 20.07
CA PRO A 222 7.07 -14.15 19.99
C PRO A 222 7.12 -14.82 21.36
N ALA A 223 6.11 -15.58 21.72
CA ALA A 223 6.11 -16.40 22.92
C ALA A 223 6.87 -17.71 22.62
N GLY A 224 8.04 -17.91 23.24
CA GLY A 224 8.83 -19.15 23.19
C GLY A 224 10.24 -18.96 22.62
N ASP A 225 11.14 -19.90 22.96
CA ASP A 225 12.57 -19.92 22.64
C ASP A 225 12.89 -20.28 21.18
N ALA A 226 11.92 -20.28 20.30
CA ALA A 226 12.07 -20.72 18.92
C ALA A 226 11.95 -19.54 17.97
N CYS A 227 13.09 -18.95 17.66
CA CYS A 227 13.47 -18.48 16.33
C CYS A 227 14.72 -17.61 16.49
N ASP A 228 15.77 -17.95 15.78
CA ASP A 228 16.84 -17.02 15.45
C ASP A 228 16.20 -15.81 14.77
N VAL A 229 15.84 -14.82 15.57
CA VAL A 229 15.40 -13.53 15.05
C VAL A 229 16.67 -12.85 14.57
N ASP A 230 16.89 -12.83 13.26
CA ASP A 230 18.06 -12.21 12.61
C ASP A 230 18.14 -10.68 12.84
N GLY A 231 17.34 -10.15 13.76
CA GLY A 231 17.26 -8.72 14.06
C GLY A 231 16.63 -7.88 12.94
N SER A 232 16.20 -8.50 11.84
CA SER A 232 15.45 -7.83 10.80
C SER A 232 14.01 -7.56 11.28
N LEU A 233 13.50 -6.36 11.00
CA LEU A 233 12.10 -5.97 11.31
C LEU A 233 11.08 -6.66 10.39
N ASN A 234 11.51 -7.69 9.66
CA ASN A 234 10.69 -8.44 8.73
C ASN A 234 9.57 -9.17 9.47
N CYS A 235 8.39 -9.20 8.88
CA CYS A 235 7.18 -9.87 9.39
C CYS A 235 7.39 -11.36 9.74
N HIS A 236 8.47 -11.97 9.27
CA HIS A 236 8.81 -13.38 9.50
C HIS A 236 9.14 -13.71 10.96
N GLY A 237 9.66 -12.74 11.74
CA GLY A 237 10.03 -12.97 13.14
C GLY A 237 8.92 -12.66 14.16
N TYR A 238 8.04 -11.70 13.87
CA TYR A 238 7.07 -11.20 14.87
C TYR A 238 5.64 -11.72 14.70
N GLY A 239 5.33 -12.35 13.59
CA GLY A 239 3.97 -12.71 13.21
C GLY A 239 3.14 -11.49 12.79
N SER A 240 2.07 -11.75 12.07
CA SER A 240 1.15 -10.71 11.62
C SER A 240 -0.26 -11.25 11.42
N SER A 241 -1.25 -10.38 11.58
CA SER A 241 -2.67 -10.67 11.39
C SER A 241 -3.22 -9.83 10.25
N VAL A 242 -4.07 -10.42 9.42
CA VAL A 242 -4.78 -9.68 8.35
C VAL A 242 -5.56 -8.49 8.91
N ALA A 243 -6.16 -8.62 10.09
CA ALA A 243 -6.92 -7.53 10.71
C ALA A 243 -6.06 -6.26 10.88
N VAL A 244 -4.80 -6.41 11.27
CA VAL A 244 -3.87 -5.27 11.41
C VAL A 244 -3.34 -4.83 10.05
N THR A 245 -2.79 -5.75 9.25
CA THR A 245 -2.13 -5.40 7.99
C THR A 245 -3.11 -4.80 6.98
N ALA A 246 -4.33 -5.34 6.88
CA ALA A 246 -5.37 -4.79 6.03
C ALA A 246 -5.82 -3.39 6.51
N THR A 247 -5.94 -3.17 7.81
CA THR A 247 -6.30 -1.84 8.35
C THR A 247 -5.22 -0.81 8.00
N PHE A 248 -3.93 -1.13 8.15
CA PHE A 248 -2.86 -0.26 7.68
C PHE A 248 -2.99 0.05 6.19
N GLY A 249 -3.28 -0.97 5.36
CA GLY A 249 -3.46 -0.82 3.91
C GLY A 249 -4.65 0.05 3.55
N MET A 250 -5.80 -0.14 4.21
CA MET A 250 -7.00 0.67 4.01
C MET A 250 -6.78 2.14 4.40
N VAL A 251 -6.09 2.39 5.53
CA VAL A 251 -5.75 3.75 5.97
C VAL A 251 -4.76 4.41 4.99
N ALA A 252 -3.76 3.66 4.49
CA ALA A 252 -2.81 4.19 3.50
C ALA A 252 -3.52 4.57 2.18
N ALA A 253 -4.43 3.72 1.70
CA ALA A 253 -5.26 4.02 0.53
C ALA A 253 -6.15 5.25 0.76
N ALA A 254 -6.79 5.36 1.92
CA ALA A 254 -7.61 6.51 2.26
C ALA A 254 -6.79 7.81 2.25
N GLN A 255 -5.57 7.81 2.81
CA GLN A 255 -4.69 8.97 2.77
C GLN A 255 -4.29 9.33 1.32
N ALA A 256 -4.00 8.36 0.47
CA ALA A 256 -3.69 8.60 -0.94
C ALA A 256 -4.88 9.21 -1.68
N ILE A 257 -6.09 8.69 -1.46
CA ILE A 257 -7.32 9.21 -2.06
C ILE A 257 -7.58 10.66 -1.62
N GLU A 258 -7.40 10.98 -0.34
CA GLU A 258 -7.54 12.36 0.17
C GLU A 258 -6.54 13.31 -0.49
N LEU A 259 -5.27 12.89 -0.64
CA LEU A 259 -4.23 13.69 -1.27
C LEU A 259 -4.52 13.97 -2.75
N VAL A 260 -5.13 13.01 -3.44
CA VAL A 260 -5.56 13.14 -4.84
C VAL A 260 -6.82 13.97 -4.97
N ALA A 261 -7.84 13.68 -4.16
CA ALA A 261 -9.14 14.36 -4.25
C ALA A 261 -9.05 15.86 -3.90
N PHE A 262 -8.11 16.21 -3.00
CA PHE A 262 -7.96 17.58 -2.50
C PHE A 262 -6.50 18.05 -2.57
N PRO A 263 -5.91 18.20 -3.79
CA PRO A 263 -4.53 18.62 -3.94
C PRO A 263 -4.33 20.02 -3.34
N GLY A 264 -3.32 20.16 -2.48
CA GLY A 264 -3.00 21.41 -1.77
C GLY A 264 -3.74 21.61 -0.44
N ALA A 265 -4.64 20.73 -0.04
CA ALA A 265 -5.05 20.66 1.35
C ALA A 265 -3.82 20.23 2.16
N LYS A 266 -3.23 21.14 2.95
CA LYS A 266 -2.12 20.80 3.84
C LYS A 266 -2.59 19.59 4.65
N GLY A 267 -1.83 18.49 4.58
CA GLY A 267 -2.08 17.27 5.35
C GLY A 267 -2.08 17.57 6.85
N GLY A 268 -3.16 18.10 7.32
CA GLY A 268 -3.46 18.40 8.70
C GLY A 268 -4.70 17.60 9.04
N HIS A 269 -4.51 16.62 9.88
CA HIS A 269 -5.56 15.95 10.61
C HIS A 269 -6.62 16.98 11.06
N ARG A 270 -7.71 17.12 10.31
CA ARG A 270 -8.88 17.86 10.80
C ARG A 270 -9.55 16.99 11.86
N GLY A 271 -8.91 16.92 13.02
CA GLY A 271 -9.61 16.61 14.25
C GLY A 271 -10.57 17.76 14.53
N ARG A 272 -11.84 17.55 14.18
CA ARG A 272 -13.03 18.08 14.89
C ARG A 272 -14.26 17.44 14.21
N LEU A 273 -14.77 16.44 14.83
CA LEU A 273 -16.22 16.28 14.98
C LEU A 273 -16.61 16.82 16.35
#